data_b280dbadff57980a4e51108763017529
#
_entry.id   b280dbadff57980a4e51108763017529
#
_cell.length_a   1.000
_cell.length_b   1.000
_cell.length_c   1.000
_cell.angle_alpha   90.00
_cell.angle_beta   90.00
_cell.angle_gamma   90.00
#
_symmetry.space_group_name_H-M   'P 1'
#
loop_
_entity.id
_entity.type
_entity.pdbx_description
1 polymer ?
#
loop_
_entity_poly.entity_id
_entity_poly.type
_entity_poly.pdbx_seq_one_letter_code
_entity_poly.pdbx_strand_id
1 'polypeptide(L)'
;MKVIYLGACRAYHPNYDVDYNDITPGYHINIVGDMLKVDLSRYDVLIATSPCNYYFRANYRRDSSDYALSTKHLLPSVLELFVRSGKPFIIENVRNFSMFKKCGIVDYCNKNGVIIYEYARHTYFTNLLINLNNIPQLKDDIQNKSDSKNIYRQGGYNVHHNWGGKHDKHQDKLLS
;
A
#
# COMPACT_ATOMS: atom_id res chain seq x y z
N MET A 1 -1.87 16.89 14.17
CA MET A 1 -1.11 15.77 13.59
C MET A 1 -1.45 15.74 12.12
N LYS A 2 -0.46 16.01 11.30
CA LYS A 2 -0.63 16.06 9.84
C LYS A 2 -0.09 14.79 9.20
N VAL A 3 -0.88 14.16 8.34
CA VAL A 3 -0.56 12.88 7.71
C VAL A 3 -0.35 13.07 6.21
N ILE A 4 0.59 12.35 5.61
CA ILE A 4 0.71 12.18 4.16
C ILE A 4 0.43 10.73 3.77
N TYR A 5 -0.33 10.54 2.69
CA TYR A 5 -0.54 9.24 2.07
C TYR A 5 0.03 9.24 0.64
N LEU A 6 1.15 8.56 0.45
CA LEU A 6 1.82 8.42 -0.83
C LEU A 6 1.27 7.22 -1.63
N GLY A 7 1.04 7.41 -2.92
CA GLY A 7 0.44 6.39 -3.78
C GLY A 7 -0.99 6.06 -3.38
N ALA A 8 -1.76 7.07 -3.03
CA ALA A 8 -3.06 6.91 -2.39
C ALA A 8 -4.11 6.27 -3.30
N CYS A 9 -3.99 6.42 -4.63
CA CYS A 9 -4.94 5.89 -5.60
C CYS A 9 -6.39 6.29 -5.26
N ARG A 10 -7.17 5.36 -4.70
CA ARG A 10 -8.57 5.56 -4.26
C ARG A 10 -8.74 5.60 -2.75
N ALA A 11 -7.65 5.50 -1.99
CA ALA A 11 -7.72 5.57 -0.54
C ALA A 11 -8.15 6.98 -0.11
N TYR A 12 -9.20 7.07 0.70
CA TYR A 12 -9.71 8.34 1.21
C TYR A 12 -10.25 8.17 2.63
N HIS A 13 -9.86 9.07 3.52
CA HIS A 13 -10.19 9.05 4.94
C HIS A 13 -10.77 10.41 5.36
N PRO A 14 -12.08 10.64 5.20
CA PRO A 14 -12.69 11.96 5.36
C PRO A 14 -12.62 12.53 6.79
N ASN A 15 -12.40 11.67 7.77
CA ASN A 15 -12.37 12.05 9.18
C ASN A 15 -10.97 12.44 9.70
N TYR A 16 -9.98 12.47 8.83
CA TYR A 16 -8.59 12.77 9.20
C TYR A 16 -8.00 13.84 8.30
N ASP A 17 -7.10 14.65 8.88
CA ASP A 17 -6.30 15.63 8.14
C ASP A 17 -5.16 14.91 7.40
N VAL A 18 -5.45 14.47 6.17
CA VAL A 18 -4.53 13.71 5.33
C VAL A 18 -4.33 14.42 4.00
N ASP A 19 -3.09 14.70 3.66
CA ASP A 19 -2.71 15.04 2.29
C ASP A 19 -2.51 13.74 1.49
N TYR A 20 -3.03 13.70 0.26
CA TYR A 20 -2.96 12.54 -0.61
C TYR A 20 -2.11 12.81 -1.83
N ASN A 21 -1.11 11.98 -2.06
CA ASN A 21 -0.27 12.02 -3.24
C ASN A 21 -0.56 10.82 -4.15
N ASP A 22 -0.62 11.07 -5.44
CA ASP A 22 -0.55 10.03 -6.48
C ASP A 22 0.07 10.59 -7.75
N ILE A 23 0.58 9.71 -8.62
CA ILE A 23 1.07 10.10 -9.95
C ILE A 23 -0.09 10.50 -10.87
N THR A 24 -1.27 9.98 -10.62
CA THR A 24 -2.49 10.23 -11.39
C THR A 24 -3.39 11.18 -10.61
N PRO A 25 -3.91 12.24 -11.25
CA PRO A 25 -4.88 13.12 -10.60
C PRO A 25 -6.16 12.37 -10.25
N GLY A 26 -6.77 12.73 -9.12
CA GLY A 26 -8.01 12.15 -8.61
C GLY A 26 -8.77 13.16 -7.75
N TYR A 27 -10.03 12.88 -7.47
CA TYR A 27 -10.92 13.78 -6.73
C TYR A 27 -10.34 14.26 -5.38
N HIS A 28 -9.65 13.38 -4.67
CA HIS A 28 -9.08 13.66 -3.35
C HIS A 28 -7.55 13.83 -3.39
N ILE A 29 -6.93 13.68 -4.56
CA ILE A 29 -5.48 13.82 -4.70
C ILE A 29 -5.13 15.31 -4.74
N ASN A 30 -4.48 15.80 -3.69
CA ASN A 30 -4.08 17.20 -3.60
C ASN A 30 -2.58 17.42 -3.93
N ILE A 31 -1.81 16.35 -4.07
CA ILE A 31 -0.41 16.38 -4.52
C ILE A 31 -0.24 15.41 -5.68
N VAL A 32 -0.27 15.93 -6.91
CA VAL A 32 -0.05 15.11 -8.11
C VAL A 32 1.44 15.07 -8.43
N GLY A 33 2.02 13.88 -8.51
CA GLY A 33 3.42 13.69 -8.88
C GLY A 33 4.09 12.48 -8.25
N ASP A 34 5.39 12.38 -8.50
CA ASP A 34 6.24 11.31 -8.03
C ASP A 34 6.31 11.28 -6.49
N MET A 35 5.89 10.17 -5.90
CA MET A 35 5.87 9.97 -4.44
C MET A 35 7.25 10.14 -3.78
N LEU A 36 8.33 9.89 -4.51
CA LEU A 36 9.69 10.03 -3.99
C LEU A 36 10.18 11.48 -3.93
N LYS A 37 9.44 12.41 -4.53
CA LYS A 37 9.77 13.85 -4.56
C LYS A 37 8.92 14.69 -3.62
N VAL A 38 8.00 14.09 -2.90
CA VAL A 38 7.16 14.79 -1.93
C VAL A 38 8.00 15.26 -0.74
N ASP A 39 7.88 16.55 -0.39
CA ASP A 39 8.50 17.07 0.83
C ASP A 39 7.79 16.54 2.07
N LEU A 40 8.46 15.67 2.80
CA LEU A 40 7.94 15.03 4.01
C LEU A 40 8.13 15.87 5.29
N SER A 41 8.84 16.99 5.23
CA SER A 41 9.25 17.75 6.41
C SER A 41 8.08 18.20 7.28
N ARG A 42 6.96 18.56 6.64
CA ARG A 42 5.76 19.12 7.27
C ARG A 42 4.74 18.10 7.81
N TYR A 43 5.01 16.80 7.68
CA TYR A 43 4.11 15.75 8.12
C TYR A 43 4.62 15.06 9.37
N ASP A 44 3.71 14.65 10.24
CA ASP A 44 3.99 13.95 11.49
C ASP A 44 3.98 12.44 11.31
N VAL A 45 3.13 11.93 10.40
CA VAL A 45 2.96 10.50 10.10
C VAL A 45 2.97 10.28 8.59
N LEU A 46 3.63 9.21 8.17
CA LEU A 46 3.80 8.85 6.78
C LEU A 46 3.09 7.53 6.47
N ILE A 47 2.24 7.53 5.45
CA ILE A 47 1.58 6.32 4.94
C ILE A 47 1.94 6.17 3.47
N ALA A 48 2.14 4.95 3.00
CA ALA A 48 2.34 4.68 1.59
C ALA A 48 1.73 3.35 1.16
N THR A 49 1.22 3.33 -0.07
CA THR A 49 0.90 2.12 -0.82
C THR A 49 1.68 2.15 -2.12
N SER A 50 2.79 1.43 -2.15
CA SER A 50 3.61 1.39 -3.35
C SER A 50 3.06 0.39 -4.38
N PRO A 51 3.28 0.60 -5.70
CA PRO A 51 2.88 -0.35 -6.71
C PRO A 51 3.32 -1.78 -6.40
N CYS A 52 2.37 -2.71 -6.42
CA CYS A 52 2.60 -4.09 -6.00
C CYS A 52 2.88 -5.06 -7.15
N ASN A 53 2.79 -4.62 -8.40
CA ASN A 53 2.81 -5.51 -9.58
C ASN A 53 4.05 -6.39 -9.67
N TYR A 54 5.22 -5.90 -9.29
CA TYR A 54 6.43 -6.70 -9.28
C TYR A 54 6.39 -7.78 -8.18
N TYR A 55 5.82 -7.47 -7.03
CA TYR A 55 5.77 -8.35 -5.86
C TYR A 55 4.56 -9.29 -5.85
N PHE A 56 3.55 -9.04 -6.68
CA PHE A 56 2.33 -9.82 -6.69
C PHE A 56 2.57 -11.25 -7.14
N ARG A 57 2.11 -12.23 -6.34
CA ARG A 57 2.38 -13.67 -6.59
C ARG A 57 1.91 -14.17 -7.94
N ALA A 58 0.71 -13.76 -8.36
CA ALA A 58 0.12 -14.19 -9.63
C ALA A 58 0.68 -13.45 -10.85
N ASN A 59 1.63 -12.54 -10.69
CA ASN A 59 2.28 -11.91 -11.81
C ASN A 59 3.42 -12.77 -12.34
N TYR A 60 3.10 -13.71 -13.21
CA TYR A 60 4.08 -14.58 -13.86
C TYR A 60 4.97 -13.85 -14.88
N ARG A 61 4.58 -12.64 -15.29
CA ARG A 61 5.31 -11.81 -16.24
C ARG A 61 6.10 -10.68 -15.59
N ARG A 62 6.32 -10.73 -14.27
CA ARG A 62 6.98 -9.65 -13.54
C ARG A 62 8.34 -9.25 -14.10
N ASP A 63 9.12 -10.23 -14.56
CA ASP A 63 10.47 -10.03 -15.08
C ASP A 63 10.50 -9.68 -16.58
N SER A 64 9.34 -9.64 -17.25
CA SER A 64 9.17 -9.23 -18.65
C SER A 64 8.13 -8.12 -18.84
N SER A 65 7.51 -7.63 -17.77
CA SER A 65 6.57 -6.53 -17.82
C SER A 65 7.28 -5.21 -17.56
N ASP A 66 7.32 -4.33 -18.55
CA ASP A 66 7.94 -3.00 -18.43
C ASP A 66 7.39 -2.23 -17.24
N TYR A 67 6.08 -2.30 -17.01
CA TYR A 67 5.46 -1.65 -15.86
C TYR A 67 5.92 -2.26 -14.53
N ALA A 68 5.98 -3.57 -14.41
CA ALA A 68 6.44 -4.21 -13.17
C ALA A 68 7.93 -3.89 -12.90
N LEU A 69 8.75 -3.91 -13.93
CA LEU A 69 10.18 -3.58 -13.83
C LEU A 69 10.40 -2.11 -13.50
N SER A 70 9.64 -1.20 -14.13
CA SER A 70 9.77 0.24 -13.88
C SER A 70 9.31 0.65 -12.48
N THR A 71 8.42 -0.11 -11.84
CA THR A 71 7.86 0.20 -10.52
C THR A 71 8.47 -0.60 -9.37
N LYS A 72 9.27 -1.64 -9.65
CA LYS A 72 9.82 -2.51 -8.61
C LYS A 72 10.69 -1.79 -7.57
N HIS A 73 11.33 -0.70 -7.98
CA HIS A 73 12.21 0.09 -7.11
C HIS A 73 11.44 0.97 -6.12
N LEU A 74 10.14 1.23 -6.34
CA LEU A 74 9.38 2.17 -5.54
C LEU A 74 9.22 1.71 -4.08
N LEU A 75 8.95 0.42 -3.84
CA LEU A 75 8.83 -0.08 -2.47
C LEU A 75 10.13 0.10 -1.67
N PRO A 76 11.30 -0.37 -2.12
CA PRO A 76 12.55 -0.15 -1.38
C PRO A 76 12.91 1.34 -1.27
N SER A 77 12.63 2.16 -2.28
CA SER A 77 12.92 3.59 -2.23
C SER A 77 12.05 4.35 -1.23
N VAL A 78 10.75 4.05 -1.18
CA VAL A 78 9.84 4.64 -0.17
C VAL A 78 10.23 4.17 1.22
N LEU A 79 10.58 2.90 1.37
CA LEU A 79 11.05 2.36 2.66
C LEU A 79 12.30 3.09 3.15
N GLU A 80 13.29 3.28 2.29
CA GLU A 80 14.49 4.05 2.61
C GLU A 80 14.16 5.50 2.99
N LEU A 81 13.30 6.15 2.19
CA LEU A 81 12.86 7.53 2.42
C LEU A 81 12.20 7.69 3.79
N PHE A 82 11.32 6.75 4.16
CA PHE A 82 10.61 6.80 5.43
C PHE A 82 11.51 6.48 6.63
N VAL A 83 12.38 5.50 6.51
CA VAL A 83 13.38 5.20 7.55
C VAL A 83 14.28 6.41 7.80
N ARG A 84 14.78 7.06 6.75
CA ARG A 84 15.63 8.26 6.87
C ARG A 84 14.91 9.45 7.48
N SER A 85 13.60 9.56 7.31
CA SER A 85 12.82 10.65 7.90
C SER A 85 12.77 10.59 9.44
N GLY A 86 12.97 9.41 10.02
CA GLY A 86 12.82 9.18 11.47
C GLY A 86 11.41 9.31 12.01
N LYS A 87 10.41 9.51 11.14
CA LYS A 87 9.01 9.72 11.51
C LYS A 87 8.26 8.39 11.65
N PRO A 88 7.14 8.38 12.39
CA PRO A 88 6.20 7.26 12.38
C PRO A 88 5.71 6.97 10.96
N PHE A 89 5.73 5.72 10.54
CA PHE A 89 5.27 5.35 9.20
C PHE A 89 4.62 3.97 9.11
N ILE A 90 3.81 3.80 8.08
CA ILE A 90 3.26 2.51 7.63
C ILE A 90 3.35 2.46 6.11
N ILE A 91 3.93 1.38 5.57
CA ILE A 91 3.93 1.09 4.13
C ILE A 91 3.16 -0.20 3.91
N GLU A 92 2.19 -0.19 3.03
CA GLU A 92 1.41 -1.36 2.64
C GLU A 92 1.89 -1.91 1.29
N ASN A 93 1.93 -3.23 1.18
CA ASN A 93 2.11 -3.93 -0.09
C ASN A 93 1.45 -5.31 -0.04
N VAL A 94 1.43 -6.03 -1.16
CA VAL A 94 0.89 -7.40 -1.23
C VAL A 94 1.65 -8.36 -0.34
N ARG A 95 0.96 -9.40 0.14
CA ARG A 95 1.58 -10.46 0.93
C ARG A 95 2.46 -11.36 0.07
N ASN A 96 3.77 -11.19 0.15
CA ASN A 96 4.75 -12.03 -0.53
C ASN A 96 6.13 -12.01 0.15
N PHE A 97 6.19 -12.50 1.39
CA PHE A 97 7.41 -12.50 2.19
C PHE A 97 8.62 -13.11 1.48
N SER A 98 8.42 -14.22 0.74
CA SER A 98 9.51 -14.87 0.01
C SER A 98 10.13 -13.97 -1.06
N MET A 99 9.32 -13.16 -1.74
CA MET A 99 9.80 -12.21 -2.73
C MET A 99 10.49 -11.03 -2.08
N PHE A 100 9.98 -10.51 -0.97
CA PHE A 100 10.63 -9.45 -0.21
C PHE A 100 12.01 -9.89 0.31
N LYS A 101 12.11 -11.14 0.79
CA LYS A 101 13.40 -11.73 1.19
C LYS A 101 14.36 -11.84 0.00
N LYS A 102 13.89 -12.38 -1.14
CA LYS A 102 14.69 -12.49 -2.37
C LYS A 102 15.21 -11.13 -2.85
N CYS A 103 14.43 -10.06 -2.67
CA CYS A 103 14.79 -8.71 -3.08
C CYS A 103 15.60 -7.93 -2.02
N GLY A 104 16.01 -8.55 -0.91
CA GLY A 104 16.78 -7.90 0.15
C GLY A 104 15.99 -6.94 1.04
N ILE A 105 14.67 -6.83 0.85
CA ILE A 105 13.81 -5.92 1.62
C ILE A 105 13.73 -6.35 3.08
N VAL A 106 13.64 -7.66 3.34
CA VAL A 106 13.58 -8.19 4.71
C VAL A 106 14.88 -7.89 5.45
N ASP A 107 16.02 -8.05 4.80
CA ASP A 107 17.33 -7.78 5.40
C ASP A 107 17.51 -6.29 5.70
N TYR A 108 17.05 -5.43 4.79
CA TYR A 108 17.00 -3.99 5.01
C TYR A 108 16.13 -3.63 6.22
N CYS A 109 14.93 -4.20 6.34
CA CYS A 109 14.03 -3.99 7.46
C CYS A 109 14.67 -4.38 8.79
N ASN A 110 15.26 -5.57 8.87
CA ASN A 110 15.93 -6.07 10.07
C ASN A 110 17.08 -5.14 10.50
N LYS A 111 17.88 -4.68 9.54
CA LYS A 111 19.00 -3.77 9.81
C LYS A 111 18.57 -2.41 10.35
N ASN A 112 17.38 -1.94 9.95
CA ASN A 112 16.91 -0.59 10.26
C ASN A 112 15.76 -0.55 11.30
N GLY A 113 15.50 -1.65 12.00
CA GLY A 113 14.47 -1.72 13.05
C GLY A 113 13.02 -1.59 12.50
N VAL A 114 12.81 -1.93 11.23
CA VAL A 114 11.47 -1.94 10.62
C VAL A 114 10.80 -3.27 10.90
N ILE A 115 9.60 -3.20 11.44
CA ILE A 115 8.78 -4.36 11.77
C ILE A 115 7.94 -4.72 10.55
N ILE A 116 7.85 -6.02 10.27
CA ILE A 116 7.05 -6.54 9.16
C ILE A 116 5.85 -7.28 9.75
N TYR A 117 4.66 -6.77 9.48
CA TYR A 117 3.40 -7.43 9.82
C TYR A 117 2.74 -8.00 8.58
N GLU A 118 2.22 -9.21 8.68
CA GLU A 118 1.35 -9.78 7.66
C GLU A 118 -0.08 -9.87 8.23
N TYR A 119 -1.02 -9.22 7.58
CA TYR A 119 -2.43 -9.28 7.93
C TYR A 119 -3.27 -9.45 6.67
N ALA A 120 -4.14 -10.43 6.66
CA ALA A 120 -4.95 -10.83 5.51
C ALA A 120 -4.06 -11.09 4.28
N ARG A 121 -4.19 -10.27 3.25
CA ARG A 121 -3.43 -10.39 2.00
C ARG A 121 -2.36 -9.37 1.81
N HIS A 122 -2.09 -8.58 2.84
CA HIS A 122 -1.15 -7.49 2.79
C HIS A 122 0.01 -7.73 3.75
N THR A 123 1.11 -7.12 3.42
CA THR A 123 2.29 -6.97 4.27
C THR A 123 2.44 -5.49 4.58
N TYR A 124 2.68 -5.20 5.84
CA TYR A 124 2.89 -3.85 6.36
C TYR A 124 4.31 -3.72 6.90
N PHE A 125 5.00 -2.69 6.47
CA PHE A 125 6.32 -2.31 6.95
C PHE A 125 6.18 -1.04 7.79
N THR A 126 6.66 -1.06 9.04
CA THR A 126 6.44 0.06 9.96
C THR A 126 7.51 0.11 11.05
N ASN A 127 7.73 1.29 11.62
CA ASN A 127 8.52 1.46 12.84
C ASN A 127 7.64 1.56 14.10
N LEU A 128 6.34 1.28 13.98
CA LEU A 128 5.39 1.31 15.09
C LEU A 128 5.10 -0.09 15.61
N LEU A 129 5.00 -0.23 16.93
CA LEU A 129 4.45 -1.43 17.55
C LEU A 129 2.93 -1.40 17.42
N ILE A 130 2.38 -2.25 16.57
CA ILE A 130 0.95 -2.37 16.35
C ILE A 130 0.42 -3.49 17.23
N ASN A 131 -0.56 -3.18 18.09
CA ASN A 131 -1.26 -4.21 18.84
C ASN A 131 -2.30 -4.90 17.95
N LEU A 132 -1.95 -6.05 17.42
CA LEU A 132 -2.80 -6.81 16.52
C LEU A 132 -4.11 -7.31 17.17
N ASN A 133 -4.16 -7.38 18.52
CA ASN A 133 -5.37 -7.78 19.22
C ASN A 133 -6.50 -6.74 19.11
N ASN A 134 -6.15 -5.49 18.84
CA ASN A 134 -7.11 -4.40 18.65
C ASN A 134 -7.55 -4.25 17.19
N ILE A 135 -7.00 -5.04 16.28
CA ILE A 135 -7.43 -5.04 14.88
C ILE A 135 -8.66 -5.95 14.79
N PRO A 136 -9.79 -5.46 14.23
CA PRO A 136 -10.97 -6.30 14.03
C PRO A 136 -10.58 -7.56 13.29
N GLN A 137 -10.85 -8.73 13.90
CA GLN A 137 -10.65 -10.00 13.23
C GLN A 137 -11.55 -10.01 11.99
N LEU A 138 -10.97 -10.20 10.83
CA LEU A 138 -11.75 -10.52 9.64
C LEU A 138 -12.50 -11.81 9.94
N LYS A 139 -13.83 -11.75 9.98
CA LYS A 139 -14.64 -12.95 10.09
C LYS A 139 -14.23 -13.89 8.97
N ASP A 140 -13.97 -15.15 9.33
CA ASP A 140 -13.48 -16.19 8.40
C ASP A 140 -14.52 -16.63 7.33
N ASP A 141 -15.32 -15.73 6.82
CA ASP A 141 -16.07 -15.94 5.58
C ASP A 141 -15.16 -16.26 4.38
N ILE A 142 -13.87 -16.20 4.65
CA ILE A 142 -12.81 -16.57 3.69
C ILE A 142 -12.63 -18.09 3.58
N GLN A 143 -13.25 -18.89 4.41
CA GLN A 143 -13.11 -20.34 4.29
C GLN A 143 -13.70 -20.94 3.00
N ASN A 144 -14.47 -20.18 2.29
CA ASN A 144 -14.99 -20.62 1.02
C ASN A 144 -14.27 -19.97 -0.14
N LYS A 145 -13.15 -20.38 -0.35
CA LYS A 145 -12.60 -20.87 -1.23
C LYS A 145 -12.14 -20.79 -2.42
N SER A 146 -11.96 -20.82 -3.19
CA SER A 146 -11.52 -20.98 -4.58
C SER A 146 -11.71 -19.74 -5.46
N ASP A 147 -12.37 -18.73 -4.95
CA ASP A 147 -12.68 -17.55 -5.75
C ASP A 147 -11.74 -16.40 -5.38
N SER A 148 -10.68 -16.25 -6.15
CA SER A 148 -9.79 -15.10 -6.07
C SER A 148 -10.51 -13.75 -6.21
N LYS A 149 -11.76 -13.75 -6.67
CA LYS A 149 -12.61 -12.57 -6.81
C LYS A 149 -13.22 -12.07 -5.49
N ASN A 150 -13.43 -12.93 -4.50
CA ASN A 150 -14.09 -12.55 -3.24
C ASN A 150 -13.16 -11.99 -2.18
N ILE A 151 -11.89 -12.04 -2.40
CA ILE A 151 -10.89 -11.76 -1.40
C ILE A 151 -10.65 -10.27 -1.22
N TYR A 152 -11.09 -9.44 -2.13
CA TYR A 152 -10.95 -7.98 -2.05
C TYR A 152 -12.06 -7.28 -1.27
N ARG A 153 -13.04 -8.01 -0.71
CA ARG A 153 -14.23 -7.40 -0.08
C ARG A 153 -14.18 -7.26 1.43
N GLN A 154 -13.18 -7.80 2.11
CA GLN A 154 -13.21 -7.91 3.56
C GLN A 154 -11.96 -7.42 4.29
N GLY A 155 -11.33 -6.42 3.86
CA GLY A 155 -10.32 -5.74 4.65
C GLY A 155 -10.77 -4.31 4.87
N GLY A 156 -10.82 -3.87 6.09
CA GLY A 156 -11.30 -2.54 6.48
C GLY A 156 -10.53 -1.34 5.94
N TYR A 157 -9.79 -1.50 4.89
CA TYR A 157 -9.27 -0.45 4.02
C TYR A 157 -9.26 -1.01 2.61
N ASN A 158 -10.32 -0.72 1.87
CA ASN A 158 -10.43 -1.09 0.47
C ASN A 158 -9.46 -0.26 -0.38
N VAL A 159 -8.19 -0.60 -0.33
CA VAL A 159 -7.27 -0.19 -1.39
C VAL A 159 -7.50 -1.13 -2.56
N HIS A 160 -8.57 -0.87 -3.30
CA HIS A 160 -8.88 -1.63 -4.50
C HIS A 160 -7.99 -1.16 -5.63
N HIS A 161 -6.88 -1.81 -5.80
CA HIS A 161 -6.19 -1.80 -7.08
C HIS A 161 -6.93 -2.71 -8.05
N ASN A 162 -8.02 -2.24 -8.64
CA ASN A 162 -8.61 -2.86 -9.81
C ASN A 162 -7.75 -2.58 -11.05
N TRP A 163 -6.62 -3.24 -11.12
CA TRP A 163 -5.82 -3.27 -12.34
C TRP A 163 -6.49 -4.26 -13.31
N GLY A 164 -7.30 -3.74 -14.25
CA GLY A 164 -7.89 -4.50 -15.35
C GLY A 164 -9.31 -5.03 -15.14
N GLY A 165 -10.03 -4.62 -14.13
CA GLY A 165 -11.46 -4.87 -13.98
C GLY A 165 -12.30 -3.80 -14.67
N LYS A 166 -13.31 -4.22 -15.43
CA LYS A 166 -14.33 -3.36 -16.04
C LYS A 166 -14.84 -2.37 -14.99
N HIS A 167 -14.96 -1.09 -15.37
CA HIS A 167 -15.57 -0.06 -14.56
C HIS A 167 -16.89 -0.56 -13.97
N ASP A 168 -16.99 -0.53 -12.64
CA ASP A 168 -18.24 -0.86 -11.97
C ASP A 168 -19.21 0.31 -12.21
N LYS A 169 -20.21 0.07 -13.04
CA LYS A 169 -21.22 1.07 -13.45
C LYS A 169 -22.03 1.66 -12.29
N HIS A 170 -21.81 1.19 -11.07
CA HIS A 170 -22.48 1.69 -9.87
C HIS A 170 -21.83 2.92 -9.23
N GLN A 171 -20.60 3.29 -9.61
CA GLN A 171 -19.95 4.47 -9.04
C GLN A 171 -20.34 5.77 -9.78
N ASP A 172 -20.81 5.69 -11.02
CA ASP A 172 -21.24 6.87 -11.78
C ASP A 172 -22.57 7.49 -11.30
N LYS A 173 -23.29 6.79 -10.41
CA LYS A 173 -24.56 7.30 -9.84
C LYS A 173 -24.41 8.15 -8.57
N LEU A 174 -23.22 8.28 -8.04
CA LEU A 174 -22.95 9.10 -6.86
C LEU A 174 -22.35 10.46 -7.19
N LEU A 175 -22.15 10.76 -8.48
CA LEU A 175 -21.57 12.00 -8.98
C LEU A 175 -22.52 12.80 -9.90
N SER A 176 -23.80 12.45 -9.91
CA SER A 176 -24.84 13.22 -10.61
C SER A 176 -25.75 13.96 -9.64
#